data_824f56be6c63d6640748d8a828217015
#
_entry.id   824f56be6c63d6640748d8a828217015
#
_cell.length_a   1.000
_cell.length_b   1.000
_cell.length_c   1.000
_cell.angle_alpha   90.00
_cell.angle_beta   90.00
_cell.angle_gamma   90.00
#
_symmetry.space_group_name_H-M   'P 1'
#
loop_
_entity.id
_entity.type
_entity.pdbx_description
1 polymer ?
#
loop_
_entity_poly.entity_id
_entity_poly.type
_entity_poly.pdbx_seq_one_letter_code
_entity_poly.pdbx_strand_id
1 'polypeptide(L)'
;MLSRTHGQTASPTTVGKEVANVAARLATARARIAAVPLLAKMNGAVGNYNAHLAAYPDFDWEAFSRRVVEGQLGLAFNPYTIQIEPHDCMAELFDAQARANTVLVDWARDVWGYVSLGYFKQRVKPGEVGSSTMPHKVNPIDFENAEGNLGLANALLSHMSQKLPVSRWQRDLTDSTVLRNMGVALGYGLLACDSLSRGLDKLEVNEAALAADLDAAWEVLAEPVQTVMRRHGLPDPYQQLKDFTQGKPITRELMQGFIAALPLPAADRQRLLALTPASYTGLAEPLARRWS
;
A
#
# COMPACT_ATOMS: atom_id res chain seq x y z
N MET A 1 9.70 3.99 -16.63
CA MET A 1 8.66 5.05 -16.61
C MET A 1 9.16 6.24 -15.82
N LEU A 2 8.62 7.45 -16.07
CA LEU A 2 8.89 8.60 -15.22
C LEU A 2 8.14 8.47 -13.89
N SER A 3 8.80 8.84 -12.78
CA SER A 3 8.10 9.07 -11.53
C SER A 3 7.35 10.40 -11.58
N ARG A 4 6.32 10.52 -10.76
CA ARG A 4 5.60 11.77 -10.53
C ARG A 4 5.66 12.13 -9.04
N THR A 5 6.47 13.14 -8.70
CA THR A 5 6.50 13.70 -7.35
C THR A 5 5.82 15.06 -7.36
N HIS A 6 4.91 15.32 -6.43
CA HIS A 6 4.09 16.53 -6.42
C HIS A 6 3.36 16.79 -7.75
N GLY A 7 2.99 15.71 -8.45
CA GLY A 7 2.37 15.79 -9.78
C GLY A 7 3.31 16.20 -10.92
N GLN A 8 4.59 16.40 -10.66
CA GLN A 8 5.59 16.82 -11.64
C GLN A 8 6.50 15.65 -12.06
N THR A 9 7.03 15.74 -13.28
CA THR A 9 8.04 14.83 -13.80
C THR A 9 9.26 14.78 -12.87
N ALA A 10 9.66 13.57 -12.50
CA ALA A 10 10.78 13.30 -11.60
C ALA A 10 11.67 12.17 -12.15
N SER A 11 12.69 11.81 -11.38
CA SER A 11 13.66 10.78 -11.76
C SER A 11 12.98 9.48 -12.20
N PRO A 12 13.43 8.82 -13.25
CA PRO A 12 12.84 7.59 -13.75
C PRO A 12 12.87 6.43 -12.76
N THR A 13 11.86 5.58 -12.86
CA THR A 13 11.72 4.30 -12.16
C THR A 13 11.27 3.21 -13.15
N THR A 14 10.88 2.04 -12.65
CA THR A 14 10.24 1.00 -13.46
C THR A 14 8.87 0.64 -12.91
N VAL A 15 7.95 0.23 -13.78
CA VAL A 15 6.63 -0.29 -13.37
C VAL A 15 6.79 -1.42 -12.36
N GLY A 16 7.72 -2.35 -12.63
CA GLY A 16 7.98 -3.48 -11.74
C GLY A 16 8.41 -3.06 -10.33
N LYS A 17 9.27 -2.03 -10.18
CA LYS A 17 9.68 -1.55 -8.85
C LYS A 17 8.53 -0.88 -8.10
N GLU A 18 7.68 -0.11 -8.79
CA GLU A 18 6.53 0.52 -8.15
C GLU A 18 5.52 -0.53 -7.66
N VAL A 19 5.24 -1.57 -8.46
CA VAL A 19 4.41 -2.70 -8.03
C VAL A 19 5.07 -3.48 -6.87
N ALA A 20 6.39 -3.71 -6.92
CA ALA A 20 7.12 -4.38 -5.85
C ALA A 20 7.05 -3.61 -4.51
N ASN A 21 7.03 -2.27 -4.54
CA ASN A 21 6.81 -1.46 -3.35
C ASN A 21 5.46 -1.78 -2.67
N VAL A 22 4.39 -1.86 -3.46
CA VAL A 22 3.05 -2.22 -2.94
C VAL A 22 3.03 -3.65 -2.41
N ALA A 23 3.60 -4.60 -3.16
CA ALA A 23 3.69 -6.00 -2.75
C ALA A 23 4.45 -6.16 -1.41
N ALA A 24 5.55 -5.44 -1.21
CA ALA A 24 6.32 -5.43 0.03
C ALA A 24 5.50 -4.90 1.21
N ARG A 25 4.79 -3.79 1.02
CA ARG A 25 3.90 -3.21 2.03
C ARG A 25 2.76 -4.16 2.41
N LEU A 26 2.14 -4.82 1.43
CA LEU A 26 1.07 -5.78 1.66
C LEU A 26 1.57 -7.04 2.37
N ALA A 27 2.74 -7.57 2.01
CA ALA A 27 3.34 -8.70 2.71
C ALA A 27 3.59 -8.37 4.20
N THR A 28 4.11 -7.17 4.48
CA THR A 28 4.30 -6.68 5.85
C THR A 28 2.97 -6.54 6.59
N ALA A 29 1.94 -5.97 5.94
CA ALA A 29 0.61 -5.81 6.53
C ALA A 29 -0.04 -7.18 6.83
N ARG A 30 0.05 -8.13 5.91
CA ARG A 30 -0.43 -9.51 6.10
C ARG A 30 0.24 -10.19 7.28
N ALA A 31 1.56 -10.04 7.42
CA ALA A 31 2.30 -10.62 8.55
C ALA A 31 1.83 -10.00 9.89
N ARG A 32 1.53 -8.70 9.93
CA ARG A 32 1.01 -8.04 11.14
C ARG A 32 -0.40 -8.53 11.49
N ILE A 33 -1.28 -8.69 10.52
CA ILE A 33 -2.63 -9.26 10.75
C ILE A 33 -2.51 -10.68 11.32
N ALA A 34 -1.65 -11.52 10.74
CA ALA A 34 -1.46 -12.89 11.16
C ALA A 34 -0.80 -13.02 12.56
N ALA A 35 -0.09 -11.99 13.02
CA ALA A 35 0.58 -11.99 14.32
C ALA A 35 -0.33 -11.58 15.49
N VAL A 36 -1.53 -11.05 15.22
CA VAL A 36 -2.46 -10.64 16.28
C VAL A 36 -3.01 -11.91 16.97
N PRO A 37 -2.78 -12.09 18.28
CA PRO A 37 -3.33 -13.22 19.01
C PRO A 37 -4.84 -13.03 19.20
N LEU A 38 -5.63 -14.02 18.84
CA LEU A 38 -7.07 -14.01 19.12
C LEU A 38 -7.30 -14.56 20.51
N LEU A 39 -7.72 -13.69 21.44
CA LEU A 39 -7.93 -14.02 22.83
C LEU A 39 -9.35 -14.53 23.09
N ALA A 40 -9.48 -15.44 24.05
CA ALA A 40 -10.78 -15.90 24.53
C ALA A 40 -10.76 -16.16 26.04
N LYS A 41 -11.95 -16.21 26.63
CA LYS A 41 -12.13 -16.47 28.06
C LYS A 41 -13.09 -17.64 28.32
N MET A 42 -12.93 -18.29 29.46
CA MET A 42 -13.85 -19.28 29.99
C MET A 42 -13.77 -19.29 31.53
N ASN A 43 -14.05 -18.14 32.16
CA ASN A 43 -13.80 -17.92 33.60
C ASN A 43 -15.02 -17.35 34.37
N GLY A 44 -16.23 -17.59 33.85
CA GLY A 44 -17.48 -17.26 34.55
C GLY A 44 -17.96 -15.82 34.34
N ALA A 45 -18.99 -15.45 35.08
CA ALA A 45 -19.81 -14.26 34.87
C ALA A 45 -19.05 -12.93 34.97
N VAL A 46 -17.99 -12.89 35.72
CA VAL A 46 -17.16 -11.68 35.96
C VAL A 46 -15.65 -11.97 35.90
N GLY A 47 -15.28 -13.13 35.33
CA GLY A 47 -13.87 -13.48 35.14
C GLY A 47 -13.19 -14.13 36.34
N ASN A 48 -13.92 -14.53 37.38
CA ASN A 48 -13.35 -14.96 38.67
C ASN A 48 -13.69 -16.41 39.06
N TYR A 49 -14.35 -17.19 38.23
CA TYR A 49 -14.78 -18.57 38.53
C TYR A 49 -15.70 -18.71 39.75
N ASN A 50 -16.42 -17.68 40.19
CA ASN A 50 -17.17 -17.68 41.47
C ASN A 50 -18.07 -18.91 41.62
N ALA A 51 -18.95 -19.18 40.64
CA ALA A 51 -19.88 -20.31 40.73
C ALA A 51 -19.15 -21.66 40.55
N HIS A 52 -18.08 -21.68 39.76
CA HIS A 52 -17.29 -22.87 39.53
C HIS A 52 -16.61 -23.34 40.80
N LEU A 53 -15.94 -22.43 41.54
CA LEU A 53 -15.28 -22.71 42.79
C LEU A 53 -16.26 -22.99 43.90
N ALA A 54 -17.46 -22.40 43.89
CA ALA A 54 -18.50 -22.73 44.82
C ALA A 54 -19.01 -24.20 44.67
N ALA A 55 -19.05 -24.68 43.42
CA ALA A 55 -19.49 -26.06 43.11
C ALA A 55 -18.35 -27.08 43.28
N TYR A 56 -17.15 -26.76 42.87
CA TYR A 56 -15.99 -27.63 42.86
C TYR A 56 -14.74 -26.86 43.34
N PRO A 57 -14.56 -26.67 44.65
CA PRO A 57 -13.53 -25.79 45.21
C PRO A 57 -12.10 -26.25 44.95
N ASP A 58 -11.89 -27.57 44.87
CA ASP A 58 -10.58 -28.17 44.73
C ASP A 58 -10.18 -28.44 43.23
N PHE A 59 -11.00 -28.00 42.31
CA PHE A 59 -10.74 -28.22 40.87
C PHE A 59 -9.96 -27.03 40.27
N ASP A 60 -8.91 -27.32 39.51
CA ASP A 60 -8.12 -26.31 38.82
C ASP A 60 -8.85 -25.80 37.54
N TRP A 61 -9.70 -24.82 37.72
CA TRP A 61 -10.52 -24.22 36.70
C TRP A 61 -9.71 -23.41 35.69
N GLU A 62 -8.59 -22.78 36.10
CA GLU A 62 -7.74 -22.04 35.22
C GLU A 62 -7.01 -22.96 34.24
N ALA A 63 -6.38 -24.04 34.73
CA ALA A 63 -5.76 -25.03 33.86
C ALA A 63 -6.77 -25.69 32.90
N PHE A 64 -7.99 -25.96 33.38
CA PHE A 64 -9.06 -26.50 32.58
C PHE A 64 -9.46 -25.53 31.45
N SER A 65 -9.71 -24.26 31.77
CA SER A 65 -10.09 -23.23 30.80
C SER A 65 -9.01 -23.01 29.74
N ARG A 66 -7.76 -22.93 30.16
CA ARG A 66 -6.60 -22.83 29.26
C ARG A 66 -6.55 -24.00 28.29
N ARG A 67 -6.69 -25.23 28.79
CA ARG A 67 -6.68 -26.44 27.95
C ARG A 67 -7.83 -26.43 26.91
N VAL A 68 -9.02 -25.96 27.28
CA VAL A 68 -10.15 -25.86 26.34
C VAL A 68 -9.87 -24.77 25.31
N VAL A 69 -9.51 -23.57 25.75
CA VAL A 69 -9.32 -22.42 24.86
C VAL A 69 -8.14 -22.63 23.92
N GLU A 70 -7.01 -23.04 24.46
CA GLU A 70 -5.80 -23.21 23.66
C GLU A 70 -5.79 -24.55 22.88
N GLY A 71 -6.15 -25.64 23.57
CA GLY A 71 -6.04 -26.99 22.98
C GLY A 71 -7.19 -27.39 22.06
N GLN A 72 -8.42 -26.91 22.32
CA GLN A 72 -9.60 -27.32 21.54
C GLN A 72 -10.05 -26.21 20.57
N LEU A 73 -9.96 -24.92 20.96
CA LEU A 73 -10.40 -23.81 20.13
C LEU A 73 -9.28 -23.18 19.32
N GLY A 74 -8.01 -23.44 19.65
CA GLY A 74 -6.85 -22.84 18.97
C GLY A 74 -6.72 -21.33 19.18
N LEU A 75 -7.31 -20.79 20.26
CA LEU A 75 -7.26 -19.38 20.64
C LEU A 75 -6.30 -19.21 21.82
N ALA A 76 -5.88 -17.99 22.14
CA ALA A 76 -5.08 -17.73 23.32
C ALA A 76 -5.98 -17.47 24.54
N PHE A 77 -5.67 -18.08 25.69
CA PHE A 77 -6.45 -17.92 26.91
C PHE A 77 -6.11 -16.61 27.61
N ASN A 78 -7.12 -15.78 27.89
CA ASN A 78 -6.97 -14.57 28.71
C ASN A 78 -7.52 -14.80 30.14
N PRO A 79 -6.66 -14.85 31.16
CA PRO A 79 -7.12 -15.01 32.57
C PRO A 79 -7.68 -13.71 33.16
N TYR A 80 -7.32 -12.54 32.60
CA TYR A 80 -7.71 -11.23 33.14
C TYR A 80 -8.86 -10.64 32.36
N THR A 81 -10.08 -11.06 32.68
CA THR A 81 -11.28 -10.64 31.97
C THR A 81 -12.38 -10.18 32.90
N ILE A 82 -13.43 -9.64 32.34
CA ILE A 82 -14.67 -9.29 33.01
C ILE A 82 -15.78 -10.27 32.59
N GLN A 83 -17.02 -9.86 32.44
CA GLN A 83 -18.05 -10.73 31.87
C GLN A 83 -17.70 -11.16 30.44
N ILE A 84 -16.98 -10.31 29.69
CA ILE A 84 -16.51 -10.55 28.34
C ILE A 84 -14.97 -10.57 28.34
N GLU A 85 -14.40 -11.09 27.26
CA GLU A 85 -13.04 -10.77 26.85
C GLU A 85 -13.03 -9.29 26.44
N PRO A 86 -12.08 -8.43 26.91
CA PRO A 86 -12.12 -6.97 26.74
C PRO A 86 -12.07 -6.44 25.31
N HIS A 87 -11.87 -7.29 24.31
CA HIS A 87 -11.83 -6.96 22.89
C HIS A 87 -10.59 -6.17 22.41
N ASP A 88 -9.55 -6.01 23.23
CA ASP A 88 -8.33 -5.34 22.82
C ASP A 88 -7.67 -6.03 21.61
N CYS A 89 -7.65 -7.37 21.61
CA CYS A 89 -7.12 -8.14 20.48
C CYS A 89 -7.94 -7.95 19.19
N MET A 90 -9.25 -7.77 19.31
CA MET A 90 -10.11 -7.47 18.17
C MET A 90 -9.83 -6.06 17.63
N ALA A 91 -9.63 -5.09 18.52
CA ALA A 91 -9.26 -3.73 18.14
C ALA A 91 -7.93 -3.71 17.38
N GLU A 92 -6.92 -4.43 17.88
CA GLU A 92 -5.62 -4.59 17.24
C GLU A 92 -5.76 -5.24 15.83
N LEU A 93 -6.58 -6.28 15.72
CA LEU A 93 -6.87 -6.94 14.44
C LEU A 93 -7.52 -5.96 13.44
N PHE A 94 -8.51 -5.20 13.87
CA PHE A 94 -9.21 -4.23 13.02
C PHE A 94 -8.29 -3.08 12.58
N ASP A 95 -7.43 -2.60 13.46
CA ASP A 95 -6.42 -1.59 13.10
C ASP A 95 -5.40 -2.15 12.10
N ALA A 96 -4.93 -3.37 12.29
CA ALA A 96 -4.04 -4.04 11.35
C ALA A 96 -4.70 -4.21 9.96
N GLN A 97 -5.98 -4.60 9.94
CA GLN A 97 -6.75 -4.73 8.69
C GLN A 97 -6.96 -3.37 8.01
N ALA A 98 -7.32 -2.33 8.75
CA ALA A 98 -7.49 -0.98 8.21
C ALA A 98 -6.17 -0.43 7.62
N ARG A 99 -5.03 -0.76 8.23
CA ARG A 99 -3.70 -0.43 7.69
C ARG A 99 -3.42 -1.15 6.37
N ALA A 100 -3.77 -2.44 6.25
CA ALA A 100 -3.67 -3.17 4.99
C ALA A 100 -4.56 -2.54 3.90
N ASN A 101 -5.82 -2.24 4.24
CA ASN A 101 -6.76 -1.58 3.35
C ASN A 101 -6.24 -0.22 2.85
N THR A 102 -5.55 0.55 3.70
CA THR A 102 -4.94 1.85 3.32
C THR A 102 -3.88 1.68 2.22
N VAL A 103 -3.09 0.60 2.26
CA VAL A 103 -2.13 0.31 1.18
C VAL A 103 -2.85 0.02 -0.13
N LEU A 104 -3.97 -0.69 -0.08
CA LEU A 104 -4.79 -1.01 -1.26
C LEU A 104 -5.48 0.23 -1.84
N VAL A 105 -5.94 1.16 -0.98
CA VAL A 105 -6.50 2.47 -1.43
C VAL A 105 -5.44 3.26 -2.18
N ASP A 106 -4.24 3.36 -1.62
CA ASP A 106 -3.10 4.04 -2.23
C ASP A 106 -2.79 3.47 -3.62
N TRP A 107 -2.71 2.15 -3.71
CA TRP A 107 -2.51 1.45 -4.97
C TRP A 107 -3.63 1.68 -5.99
N ALA A 108 -4.89 1.63 -5.56
CA ALA A 108 -6.04 1.86 -6.46
C ALA A 108 -5.99 3.26 -7.08
N ARG A 109 -5.60 4.27 -6.29
CA ARG A 109 -5.42 5.66 -6.74
C ARG A 109 -4.26 5.82 -7.70
N ASP A 110 -3.13 5.17 -7.43
CA ASP A 110 -1.97 5.20 -8.31
C ASP A 110 -2.28 4.56 -9.67
N VAL A 111 -2.96 3.41 -9.70
CA VAL A 111 -3.40 2.78 -10.95
C VAL A 111 -4.34 3.69 -11.73
N TRP A 112 -5.31 4.30 -11.04
CA TRP A 112 -6.20 5.29 -11.66
C TRP A 112 -5.41 6.44 -12.29
N GLY A 113 -4.41 6.96 -11.58
CA GLY A 113 -3.48 7.97 -12.07
C GLY A 113 -2.70 7.50 -13.30
N TYR A 114 -2.15 6.29 -13.28
CA TYR A 114 -1.42 5.73 -14.42
C TYR A 114 -2.31 5.47 -15.63
N VAL A 115 -3.57 5.11 -15.44
CA VAL A 115 -4.55 5.03 -16.53
C VAL A 115 -4.79 6.41 -17.13
N SER A 116 -4.91 7.45 -16.32
CA SER A 116 -5.11 8.84 -16.81
C SER A 116 -3.90 9.38 -17.58
N LEU A 117 -2.68 8.93 -17.27
CA LEU A 117 -1.45 9.23 -18.00
C LEU A 117 -1.28 8.36 -19.27
N GLY A 118 -2.15 7.38 -19.49
CA GLY A 118 -2.02 6.43 -20.58
C GLY A 118 -0.91 5.39 -20.39
N TYR A 119 -0.32 5.28 -19.21
CA TYR A 119 0.70 4.29 -18.89
C TYR A 119 0.13 2.87 -18.80
N PHE A 120 -1.12 2.76 -18.34
CA PHE A 120 -1.89 1.53 -18.39
C PHE A 120 -3.09 1.66 -19.33
N LYS A 121 -3.36 0.58 -20.05
CA LYS A 121 -4.60 0.35 -20.79
C LYS A 121 -5.40 -0.74 -20.08
N GLN A 122 -6.70 -0.77 -20.33
CA GLN A 122 -7.57 -1.82 -19.81
C GLN A 122 -8.13 -2.65 -20.96
N ARG A 123 -8.02 -3.97 -20.87
CA ARG A 123 -8.68 -4.89 -21.77
C ARG A 123 -10.18 -4.82 -21.57
N VAL A 124 -10.92 -4.66 -22.66
CA VAL A 124 -12.38 -4.73 -22.65
C VAL A 124 -12.80 -6.20 -22.64
N LYS A 125 -13.58 -6.60 -21.65
CA LYS A 125 -14.20 -7.94 -21.66
C LYS A 125 -15.53 -7.90 -22.40
N PRO A 126 -15.88 -8.94 -23.19
CA PRO A 126 -17.18 -9.03 -23.86
C PRO A 126 -18.33 -8.87 -22.85
N GLY A 127 -19.27 -7.96 -23.14
CA GLY A 127 -20.41 -7.68 -22.29
C GLY A 127 -20.19 -6.58 -21.23
N GLU A 128 -18.99 -6.05 -21.07
CA GLU A 128 -18.75 -4.88 -20.21
C GLU A 128 -19.02 -3.58 -21.00
N VAL A 129 -19.81 -2.70 -20.39
CA VAL A 129 -20.05 -1.35 -20.94
C VAL A 129 -19.09 -0.39 -20.29
N GLY A 130 -18.10 0.09 -21.06
CA GLY A 130 -17.08 1.02 -20.56
C GLY A 130 -17.63 2.38 -20.13
N SER A 131 -18.58 2.90 -20.89
CA SER A 131 -19.34 4.13 -20.62
C SER A 131 -20.65 4.12 -21.37
N SER A 132 -21.75 4.48 -20.75
CA SER A 132 -23.06 4.60 -21.39
C SER A 132 -23.16 5.78 -22.36
N THR A 133 -22.30 6.79 -22.20
CA THR A 133 -22.37 8.05 -22.96
C THR A 133 -21.21 8.23 -23.94
N MET A 134 -20.04 7.68 -23.62
CA MET A 134 -18.80 7.85 -24.41
C MET A 134 -18.20 6.48 -24.75
N PRO A 135 -18.54 5.87 -25.91
CA PRO A 135 -18.17 4.50 -26.25
C PRO A 135 -16.65 4.23 -26.32
N HIS A 136 -15.84 5.27 -26.56
CA HIS A 136 -14.38 5.18 -26.60
C HIS A 136 -13.71 5.08 -25.20
N LYS A 137 -14.49 5.28 -24.13
CA LYS A 137 -13.96 5.43 -22.77
C LYS A 137 -14.07 4.10 -22.00
N VAL A 138 -12.94 3.58 -21.55
CA VAL A 138 -12.85 2.40 -20.68
C VAL A 138 -12.44 2.87 -19.29
N ASN A 139 -13.42 2.97 -18.38
CA ASN A 139 -13.18 3.46 -17.02
C ASN A 139 -12.50 2.40 -16.15
N PRO A 140 -11.60 2.77 -15.23
CA PRO A 140 -10.99 1.84 -14.27
C PRO A 140 -11.93 1.52 -13.09
N ILE A 141 -13.17 1.10 -13.40
CA ILE A 141 -14.26 0.93 -12.43
C ILE A 141 -13.95 -0.06 -11.31
N ASP A 142 -13.12 -1.07 -11.56
CA ASP A 142 -12.74 -2.04 -10.54
C ASP A 142 -11.88 -1.37 -9.45
N PHE A 143 -10.99 -0.46 -9.82
CA PHE A 143 -10.17 0.30 -8.87
C PHE A 143 -10.99 1.34 -8.10
N GLU A 144 -11.90 2.05 -8.77
CA GLU A 144 -12.83 2.99 -8.14
C GLU A 144 -13.77 2.29 -7.15
N ASN A 145 -14.31 1.13 -7.55
CA ASN A 145 -15.14 0.29 -6.68
C ASN A 145 -14.35 -0.21 -5.45
N ALA A 146 -13.11 -0.64 -5.66
CA ALA A 146 -12.25 -1.06 -4.56
C ALA A 146 -11.97 0.08 -3.58
N GLU A 147 -11.62 1.28 -4.06
CA GLU A 147 -11.38 2.45 -3.22
C GLU A 147 -12.61 2.77 -2.35
N GLY A 148 -13.82 2.80 -2.95
CA GLY A 148 -15.06 3.05 -2.24
C GLY A 148 -15.35 2.03 -1.14
N ASN A 149 -15.23 0.74 -1.45
CA ASN A 149 -15.46 -0.34 -0.48
C ASN A 149 -14.41 -0.36 0.64
N LEU A 150 -13.14 -0.09 0.34
CA LEU A 150 -12.08 0.02 1.35
C LEU A 150 -12.31 1.21 2.30
N GLY A 151 -12.82 2.32 1.78
CA GLY A 151 -13.20 3.47 2.59
C GLY A 151 -14.30 3.12 3.60
N LEU A 152 -15.37 2.42 3.16
CA LEU A 152 -16.44 1.95 4.04
C LEU A 152 -15.93 0.93 5.06
N ALA A 153 -15.11 -0.03 4.63
CA ALA A 153 -14.46 -1.00 5.52
C ALA A 153 -13.68 -0.28 6.63
N ASN A 154 -12.82 0.67 6.26
CA ASN A 154 -11.97 1.39 7.21
C ASN A 154 -12.79 2.23 8.20
N ALA A 155 -13.88 2.85 7.78
CA ALA A 155 -14.76 3.59 8.69
C ALA A 155 -15.36 2.67 9.76
N LEU A 156 -15.84 1.48 9.39
CA LEU A 156 -16.38 0.51 10.33
C LEU A 156 -15.30 -0.11 11.22
N LEU A 157 -14.16 -0.51 10.65
CA LEU A 157 -13.03 -1.08 11.40
C LEU A 157 -12.50 -0.09 12.44
N SER A 158 -12.31 1.16 12.06
CA SER A 158 -11.85 2.21 12.98
C SER A 158 -12.85 2.49 14.11
N HIS A 159 -14.15 2.50 13.81
CA HIS A 159 -15.15 2.63 14.86
C HIS A 159 -15.14 1.44 15.82
N MET A 160 -15.05 0.21 15.30
CA MET A 160 -15.01 -0.99 16.13
C MET A 160 -13.75 -1.07 16.99
N SER A 161 -12.59 -0.71 16.45
CA SER A 161 -11.32 -0.69 17.17
C SER A 161 -11.36 0.27 18.36
N GLN A 162 -12.00 1.43 18.20
CA GLN A 162 -12.12 2.42 19.28
C GLN A 162 -13.24 2.12 20.27
N LYS A 163 -14.32 1.49 19.82
CA LYS A 163 -15.53 1.29 20.65
C LYS A 163 -15.49 0.00 21.45
N LEU A 164 -15.04 -1.11 20.89
CA LEU A 164 -15.19 -2.43 21.50
C LEU A 164 -14.42 -2.60 22.82
N PRO A 165 -13.18 -2.05 22.99
CA PRO A 165 -12.49 -2.11 24.27
C PRO A 165 -13.15 -1.27 25.38
N VAL A 166 -14.09 -0.39 25.04
CA VAL A 166 -14.75 0.48 26.02
C VAL A 166 -16.07 -0.12 26.46
N SER A 167 -16.12 -0.59 27.69
CA SER A 167 -17.31 -1.10 28.37
C SER A 167 -17.46 -0.45 29.75
N ARG A 168 -18.71 -0.29 30.22
CA ARG A 168 -18.95 0.21 31.58
C ARG A 168 -18.76 -0.92 32.58
N TRP A 169 -17.85 -0.70 33.51
CA TRP A 169 -17.52 -1.63 34.58
C TRP A 169 -17.25 -3.04 34.07
N GLN A 170 -17.99 -4.07 34.54
CA GLN A 170 -17.79 -5.45 34.14
C GLN A 170 -18.52 -5.83 32.86
N ARG A 171 -19.47 -5.05 32.41
CA ARG A 171 -20.09 -5.06 31.05
C ARG A 171 -21.22 -4.04 30.91
N ASP A 172 -21.40 -3.53 29.67
CA ASP A 172 -22.67 -3.02 29.16
C ASP A 172 -23.02 -3.73 27.82
N LEU A 173 -24.15 -3.38 27.18
CA LEU A 173 -24.58 -4.03 25.94
C LEU A 173 -24.25 -3.25 24.66
N THR A 174 -23.46 -2.19 24.74
CA THR A 174 -23.12 -1.37 23.55
C THR A 174 -22.23 -2.12 22.56
N ASP A 175 -21.40 -3.04 23.04
CA ASP A 175 -20.58 -3.93 22.24
C ASP A 175 -21.43 -4.82 21.32
N SER A 176 -22.51 -5.39 21.85
CA SER A 176 -23.39 -6.30 21.11
C SER A 176 -24.01 -5.66 19.85
N THR A 177 -24.34 -4.37 19.90
CA THR A 177 -24.83 -3.63 18.73
C THR A 177 -23.75 -3.45 17.68
N VAL A 178 -22.54 -3.13 18.12
CA VAL A 178 -21.40 -2.82 17.22
C VAL A 178 -20.84 -4.09 16.56
N LEU A 179 -20.70 -5.18 17.30
CA LEU A 179 -20.19 -6.46 16.84
C LEU A 179 -20.97 -7.04 15.64
N ARG A 180 -22.26 -6.71 15.52
CA ARG A 180 -23.09 -7.14 14.39
C ARG A 180 -22.59 -6.61 13.05
N ASN A 181 -21.77 -5.57 13.03
CA ASN A 181 -21.22 -4.96 11.83
C ASN A 181 -19.84 -5.53 11.45
N MET A 182 -19.26 -6.43 12.24
CA MET A 182 -17.95 -7.01 11.97
C MET A 182 -17.89 -7.71 10.60
N GLY A 183 -18.88 -8.56 10.30
CA GLY A 183 -18.98 -9.22 8.99
C GLY A 183 -19.17 -8.25 7.83
N VAL A 184 -19.85 -7.12 8.06
CA VAL A 184 -20.03 -6.06 7.04
C VAL A 184 -18.70 -5.39 6.70
N ALA A 185 -17.91 -5.02 7.72
CA ALA A 185 -16.61 -4.41 7.53
C ALA A 185 -15.63 -5.32 6.76
N LEU A 186 -15.56 -6.59 7.17
CA LEU A 186 -14.73 -7.59 6.50
C LEU A 186 -15.23 -7.90 5.09
N GLY A 187 -16.56 -7.93 4.88
CA GLY A 187 -17.19 -8.14 3.58
C GLY A 187 -16.86 -7.03 2.58
N TYR A 188 -16.88 -5.77 2.98
CA TYR A 188 -16.42 -4.66 2.14
C TYR A 188 -14.93 -4.80 1.75
N GLY A 189 -14.07 -5.19 2.69
CA GLY A 189 -12.67 -5.47 2.41
C GLY A 189 -12.49 -6.58 1.38
N LEU A 190 -13.23 -7.67 1.51
CA LEU A 190 -13.19 -8.80 0.58
C LEU A 190 -13.67 -8.39 -0.82
N LEU A 191 -14.81 -7.70 -0.92
CA LEU A 191 -15.33 -7.17 -2.19
C LEU A 191 -14.31 -6.26 -2.89
N ALA A 192 -13.59 -5.45 -2.12
CA ALA A 192 -12.54 -4.60 -2.65
C ALA A 192 -11.36 -5.40 -3.19
N CYS A 193 -10.91 -6.43 -2.47
CA CYS A 193 -9.84 -7.32 -2.95
C CYS A 193 -10.24 -8.03 -4.25
N ASP A 194 -11.47 -8.52 -4.35
CA ASP A 194 -11.99 -9.14 -5.56
C ASP A 194 -12.04 -8.15 -6.73
N SER A 195 -12.46 -6.90 -6.46
CA SER A 195 -12.45 -5.83 -7.46
C SER A 195 -11.03 -5.51 -7.93
N LEU A 196 -10.08 -5.34 -7.02
CA LEU A 196 -8.68 -5.11 -7.37
C LEU A 196 -8.11 -6.25 -8.22
N SER A 197 -8.40 -7.49 -7.85
CA SER A 197 -7.95 -8.66 -8.62
C SER A 197 -8.50 -8.64 -10.04
N ARG A 198 -9.81 -8.38 -10.21
CA ARG A 198 -10.42 -8.24 -11.55
C ARG A 198 -9.82 -7.07 -12.34
N GLY A 199 -9.56 -5.95 -11.66
CA GLY A 199 -8.93 -4.78 -12.27
C GLY A 199 -7.52 -5.07 -12.77
N LEU A 200 -6.70 -5.75 -11.95
CA LEU A 200 -5.34 -6.16 -12.30
C LEU A 200 -5.32 -7.11 -13.51
N ASP A 201 -6.26 -8.05 -13.58
CA ASP A 201 -6.38 -8.97 -14.70
C ASP A 201 -6.67 -8.28 -16.05
N LYS A 202 -7.20 -7.05 -16.01
CA LYS A 202 -7.50 -6.24 -17.21
C LYS A 202 -6.40 -5.27 -17.57
N LEU A 203 -5.44 -5.00 -16.68
CA LEU A 203 -4.39 -4.03 -16.95
C LEU A 203 -3.37 -4.53 -17.97
N GLU A 204 -3.01 -3.64 -18.88
CA GLU A 204 -1.91 -3.81 -19.83
C GLU A 204 -0.98 -2.60 -19.73
N VAL A 205 0.32 -2.84 -19.67
CA VAL A 205 1.32 -1.78 -19.73
C VAL A 205 1.37 -1.21 -21.14
N ASN A 206 1.29 0.10 -21.27
CA ASN A 206 1.43 0.81 -22.53
C ASN A 206 2.90 1.22 -22.74
N GLU A 207 3.71 0.29 -23.20
CA GLU A 207 5.16 0.51 -23.37
C GLU A 207 5.47 1.70 -24.29
N ALA A 208 4.67 1.91 -25.32
CA ALA A 208 4.85 3.02 -26.25
C ALA A 208 4.65 4.39 -25.57
N ALA A 209 3.63 4.52 -24.69
CA ALA A 209 3.42 5.75 -23.94
C ALA A 209 4.54 5.99 -22.93
N LEU A 210 4.99 4.95 -22.24
CA LEU A 210 6.10 5.03 -21.31
C LEU A 210 7.41 5.46 -21.98
N ALA A 211 7.69 4.90 -23.15
CA ALA A 211 8.88 5.23 -23.93
C ALA A 211 8.84 6.68 -24.45
N ALA A 212 7.69 7.11 -24.97
CA ALA A 212 7.51 8.47 -25.47
C ALA A 212 7.66 9.53 -24.36
N ASP A 213 7.08 9.27 -23.18
CA ASP A 213 7.17 10.19 -22.02
C ASP A 213 8.63 10.30 -21.52
N LEU A 214 9.36 9.18 -21.45
CA LEU A 214 10.78 9.16 -21.11
C LEU A 214 11.63 9.93 -22.12
N ASP A 215 11.41 9.73 -23.40
CA ASP A 215 12.20 10.37 -24.48
C ASP A 215 11.96 11.88 -24.55
N ALA A 216 10.80 12.34 -24.09
CA ALA A 216 10.47 13.76 -23.99
C ALA A 216 11.08 14.47 -22.77
N ALA A 217 11.61 13.75 -21.77
CA ALA A 217 11.95 14.28 -20.45
C ALA A 217 13.47 14.31 -20.17
N TRP A 218 14.26 14.89 -21.07
CA TRP A 218 15.73 14.95 -20.94
C TRP A 218 16.21 15.79 -19.75
N GLU A 219 15.37 16.70 -19.23
CA GLU A 219 15.66 17.51 -18.03
C GLU A 219 15.88 16.66 -16.78
N VAL A 220 15.34 15.45 -16.69
CA VAL A 220 15.56 14.55 -15.53
C VAL A 220 17.01 14.15 -15.34
N LEU A 221 17.83 14.25 -16.39
CA LEU A 221 19.26 13.99 -16.32
C LEU A 221 20.05 15.13 -15.65
N ALA A 222 19.43 16.26 -15.37
CA ALA A 222 20.06 17.32 -14.58
C ALA A 222 20.50 16.82 -13.20
N GLU A 223 19.75 15.90 -12.58
CA GLU A 223 20.08 15.32 -11.27
C GLU A 223 21.40 14.54 -11.28
N PRO A 224 21.61 13.51 -12.12
CA PRO A 224 22.88 12.79 -12.16
C PRO A 224 24.04 13.66 -12.62
N VAL A 225 23.82 14.59 -13.55
CA VAL A 225 24.86 15.56 -13.97
C VAL A 225 25.32 16.41 -12.80
N GLN A 226 24.37 17.00 -12.06
CA GLN A 226 24.66 17.80 -10.87
C GLN A 226 25.45 16.99 -9.82
N THR A 227 25.05 15.74 -9.60
CA THR A 227 25.70 14.86 -8.62
C THR A 227 27.15 14.57 -9.00
N VAL A 228 27.43 14.31 -10.28
CA VAL A 228 28.79 14.09 -10.78
C VAL A 228 29.60 15.38 -10.73
N MET A 229 29.02 16.52 -11.07
CA MET A 229 29.70 17.84 -10.92
C MET A 229 30.13 18.09 -9.47
N ARG A 230 29.23 17.82 -8.49
CA ARG A 230 29.57 17.95 -7.05
C ARG A 230 30.71 17.01 -6.62
N ARG A 231 30.65 15.75 -7.09
CA ARG A 231 31.70 14.78 -6.80
C ARG A 231 33.09 15.27 -7.23
N HIS A 232 33.18 16.04 -8.32
CA HIS A 232 34.41 16.59 -8.85
C HIS A 232 34.70 18.04 -8.39
N GLY A 233 33.94 18.56 -7.45
CA GLY A 233 34.15 19.88 -6.87
C GLY A 233 33.95 21.05 -7.85
N LEU A 234 33.12 20.87 -8.89
CA LEU A 234 32.81 21.97 -9.80
C LEU A 234 32.05 23.08 -9.04
N PRO A 235 32.27 24.35 -9.36
CA PRO A 235 31.59 25.46 -8.69
C PRO A 235 30.10 25.50 -9.05
N ASP A 236 29.27 25.79 -8.06
CA ASP A 236 27.84 26.06 -8.18
C ASP A 236 27.03 25.14 -9.13
N PRO A 237 27.12 23.79 -8.99
CA PRO A 237 26.49 22.87 -9.94
C PRO A 237 24.98 23.07 -10.07
N TYR A 238 24.31 23.39 -8.95
CA TYR A 238 22.86 23.67 -8.95
C TYR A 238 22.52 24.91 -9.80
N GLN A 239 23.25 26.01 -9.61
CA GLN A 239 22.98 27.24 -10.32
C GLN A 239 23.24 27.08 -11.82
N GLN A 240 24.37 26.45 -12.19
CA GLN A 240 24.67 26.17 -13.60
C GLN A 240 23.56 25.37 -14.29
N LEU A 241 23.03 24.32 -13.64
CA LEU A 241 21.95 23.51 -14.22
C LEU A 241 20.62 24.24 -14.20
N LYS A 242 20.32 25.01 -13.15
CA LYS A 242 19.13 25.85 -13.10
C LYS A 242 19.10 26.85 -14.27
N ASP A 243 20.19 27.57 -14.50
CA ASP A 243 20.31 28.51 -15.60
C ASP A 243 20.22 27.82 -16.97
N PHE A 244 20.76 26.61 -17.05
CA PHE A 244 20.67 25.77 -18.24
C PHE A 244 19.25 25.32 -18.53
N THR A 245 18.47 24.89 -17.51
CA THR A 245 17.13 24.29 -17.70
C THR A 245 16.00 25.31 -17.65
N GLN A 246 16.20 26.49 -17.10
CA GLN A 246 15.15 27.44 -16.85
C GLN A 246 14.57 28.00 -18.16
N GLY A 247 13.21 27.91 -18.30
CA GLY A 247 12.43 28.60 -19.32
C GLY A 247 12.51 28.01 -20.75
N LYS A 248 13.11 26.82 -20.91
CA LYS A 248 13.18 26.15 -22.22
C LYS A 248 13.07 24.63 -22.08
N PRO A 249 12.45 23.95 -23.07
CA PRO A 249 12.48 22.49 -23.11
C PRO A 249 13.90 21.99 -23.31
N ILE A 250 14.29 20.97 -22.55
CA ILE A 250 15.62 20.37 -22.66
C ILE A 250 15.54 19.17 -23.62
N THR A 251 16.23 19.28 -24.74
CA THR A 251 16.37 18.18 -25.70
C THR A 251 17.63 17.35 -25.40
N ARG A 252 17.69 16.19 -26.06
CA ARG A 252 18.87 15.33 -26.04
C ARG A 252 20.14 16.08 -26.42
N GLU A 253 20.11 16.82 -27.51
CA GLU A 253 21.26 17.57 -28.06
C GLU A 253 21.71 18.64 -27.09
N LEU A 254 20.79 19.37 -26.49
CA LEU A 254 21.11 20.39 -25.46
C LEU A 254 21.76 19.76 -24.23
N MET A 255 21.21 18.68 -23.71
CA MET A 255 21.77 17.99 -22.54
C MET A 255 23.16 17.42 -22.83
N GLN A 256 23.31 16.75 -23.99
CA GLN A 256 24.59 16.19 -24.40
C GLN A 256 25.65 17.30 -24.67
N GLY A 257 25.26 18.42 -25.28
CA GLY A 257 26.12 19.59 -25.47
C GLY A 257 26.60 20.18 -24.13
N PHE A 258 25.70 20.30 -23.16
CA PHE A 258 26.05 20.76 -21.82
C PHE A 258 27.06 19.82 -21.14
N ILE A 259 26.80 18.50 -21.14
CA ILE A 259 27.69 17.49 -20.57
C ILE A 259 29.07 17.48 -21.24
N ALA A 260 29.10 17.60 -22.56
CA ALA A 260 30.35 17.61 -23.32
C ALA A 260 31.26 18.80 -22.96
N ALA A 261 30.69 19.94 -22.60
CA ALA A 261 31.41 21.16 -22.22
C ALA A 261 31.91 21.13 -20.75
N LEU A 262 31.43 20.20 -19.91
CA LEU A 262 31.86 20.14 -18.52
C LEU A 262 33.32 19.70 -18.36
N PRO A 263 34.12 20.34 -17.47
CA PRO A 263 35.51 19.98 -17.19
C PRO A 263 35.59 18.74 -16.28
N LEU A 264 35.04 17.61 -16.76
CA LEU A 264 34.98 16.32 -16.07
C LEU A 264 36.08 15.37 -16.66
N PRO A 265 36.56 14.40 -15.85
CA PRO A 265 37.36 13.29 -16.36
C PRO A 265 36.65 12.57 -17.52
N ALA A 266 37.42 12.14 -18.53
CA ALA A 266 36.89 11.56 -19.75
C ALA A 266 35.95 10.39 -19.47
N ALA A 267 36.24 9.51 -18.53
CA ALA A 267 35.43 8.35 -18.16
C ALA A 267 34.08 8.77 -17.59
N ASP A 268 34.01 9.77 -16.71
CA ASP A 268 32.77 10.25 -16.11
C ASP A 268 31.89 10.98 -17.14
N ARG A 269 32.55 11.81 -17.95
CA ARG A 269 31.86 12.51 -19.06
C ARG A 269 31.26 11.51 -20.06
N GLN A 270 31.99 10.46 -20.44
CA GLN A 270 31.44 9.42 -21.34
C GLN A 270 30.25 8.68 -20.72
N ARG A 271 30.30 8.35 -19.41
CA ARG A 271 29.16 7.73 -18.72
C ARG A 271 27.93 8.62 -18.74
N LEU A 272 28.09 9.92 -18.48
CA LEU A 272 26.98 10.87 -18.52
C LEU A 272 26.41 11.02 -19.93
N LEU A 273 27.26 11.09 -20.96
CA LEU A 273 26.81 11.15 -22.36
C LEU A 273 26.07 9.90 -22.82
N ALA A 274 26.37 8.74 -22.22
CA ALA A 274 25.66 7.48 -22.51
C ALA A 274 24.33 7.36 -21.76
N LEU A 275 24.06 8.19 -20.74
CA LEU A 275 22.79 8.17 -20.03
C LEU A 275 21.65 8.69 -20.90
N THR A 276 20.50 8.01 -20.79
CA THR A 276 19.23 8.46 -21.31
C THR A 276 18.18 8.44 -20.19
N PRO A 277 17.08 9.17 -20.30
CA PRO A 277 16.00 9.05 -19.32
C PRO A 277 15.55 7.60 -19.11
N ALA A 278 15.53 6.78 -20.16
CA ALA A 278 15.16 5.37 -20.11
C ALA A 278 16.18 4.49 -19.36
N SER A 279 17.47 4.84 -19.39
CA SER A 279 18.54 4.08 -18.72
C SER A 279 18.83 4.57 -17.29
N TYR A 280 18.31 5.75 -16.91
CA TYR A 280 18.53 6.33 -15.59
C TYR A 280 17.54 5.80 -14.54
N THR A 281 17.51 4.51 -14.32
CA THR A 281 16.59 3.82 -13.39
C THR A 281 17.27 3.28 -12.13
N GLY A 282 18.57 3.48 -11.98
CA GLY A 282 19.34 3.02 -10.82
C GLY A 282 19.17 1.51 -10.57
N LEU A 283 18.75 1.15 -9.37
CA LEU A 283 18.52 -0.23 -8.94
C LEU A 283 17.06 -0.68 -9.09
N ALA A 284 16.21 0.05 -9.82
CA ALA A 284 14.78 -0.26 -9.90
C ALA A 284 14.51 -1.68 -10.44
N GLU A 285 15.20 -2.10 -11.50
CA GLU A 285 15.04 -3.46 -12.04
C GLU A 285 15.54 -4.55 -11.10
N PRO A 286 16.75 -4.52 -10.52
CA PRO A 286 17.17 -5.50 -9.52
C PRO A 286 16.24 -5.57 -8.29
N LEU A 287 15.69 -4.43 -7.83
CA LEU A 287 14.74 -4.39 -6.72
C LEU A 287 13.42 -5.07 -7.09
N ALA A 288 12.90 -4.83 -8.30
CA ALA A 288 11.70 -5.51 -8.78
C ALA A 288 11.87 -7.03 -8.86
N ARG A 289 13.00 -7.50 -9.41
CA ARG A 289 13.30 -8.93 -9.56
C ARG A 289 13.43 -9.71 -8.24
N ARG A 290 13.66 -9.04 -7.12
CA ARG A 290 13.70 -9.69 -5.79
C ARG A 290 12.32 -10.10 -5.29
N TRP A 291 11.25 -9.64 -5.94
CA TRP A 291 9.86 -9.95 -5.60
C TRP A 291 9.19 -10.92 -6.57
N SER A 292 9.86 -11.28 -7.64
CA SER A 292 9.38 -12.27 -8.63
C SER A 292 9.69 -13.71 -8.22
#